data_5b22fd7fd72bcb4f364d4ae9ea7592fe
#
_entry.id   5b22fd7fd72bcb4f364d4ae9ea7592fe
#
_cell.length_a   1.000
_cell.length_b   1.000
_cell.length_c   1.000
_cell.angle_alpha   90.00
_cell.angle_beta   90.00
_cell.angle_gamma   90.00
#
_symmetry.space_group_name_H-M   'P 1'
#
loop_
_entity.id
_entity.type
_entity.pdbx_description
1 polymer ?
#
loop_
_entity_poly.entity_id
_entity_poly.type
_entity_poly.pdbx_seq_one_letter_code
_entity_poly.pdbx_strand_id
1 'polypeptide(L)'
;MIRGKTLRNTLLVLAALALAVFLAVSFGLFSPSAHMGPLRVEGGQLYYTRHNCTLAYTPDEGSSLLKLPWDRGGEAPDTYTVGERSFTLSEDGTQLLENGENLIPEGLGLFASRLNAQPDSLIVPLSDARGNEAGRLCLTTDHSRVLDGSIEPLCAAGRWAYGVEQRGDEAATLYCIDLETGETRPLTDEAGVSLALTDGRWLYTYRMWGTGSASCWEIACDAEGRPEALDYVGEV
;
A
#
# COMPACT_ATOMS: atom_id res chain seq x y z
N MET A 1 6.34 -20.95 58.01
CA MET A 1 6.72 -21.44 56.65
C MET A 1 5.61 -21.26 55.61
N ILE A 2 4.36 -20.95 55.96
CA ILE A 2 3.22 -20.75 55.02
C ILE A 2 3.28 -19.39 54.33
N ARG A 3 3.75 -18.30 54.97
CA ARG A 3 3.80 -16.94 54.40
C ARG A 3 4.67 -16.80 53.15
N GLY A 4 5.75 -17.56 53.02
CA GLY A 4 6.67 -17.44 51.86
C GLY A 4 6.07 -18.06 50.57
N LYS A 5 5.29 -19.13 50.68
CA LYS A 5 4.64 -19.77 49.52
C LYS A 5 3.52 -18.88 48.97
N THR A 6 2.75 -18.25 49.84
CA THR A 6 1.65 -17.32 49.44
C THR A 6 2.22 -16.12 48.74
N LEU A 7 3.28 -15.49 49.29
CA LEU A 7 3.92 -14.32 48.64
C LEU A 7 4.47 -14.66 47.25
N ARG A 8 5.16 -15.81 47.10
CA ARG A 8 5.70 -16.26 45.81
C ARG A 8 4.59 -16.48 44.78
N ASN A 9 3.50 -17.12 45.18
CA ASN A 9 2.36 -17.37 44.29
C ASN A 9 1.70 -16.03 43.86
N THR A 10 1.54 -15.07 44.76
CA THR A 10 0.99 -13.75 44.46
C THR A 10 1.89 -13.01 43.45
N LEU A 11 3.21 -13.05 43.65
CA LEU A 11 4.18 -12.42 42.70
C LEU A 11 4.12 -13.09 41.34
N LEU A 12 3.97 -14.41 41.25
CA LEU A 12 3.83 -15.11 39.97
C LEU A 12 2.53 -14.73 39.23
N VAL A 13 1.42 -14.60 39.96
CA VAL A 13 0.15 -14.17 39.36
C VAL A 13 0.24 -12.74 38.88
N LEU A 14 0.85 -11.82 39.64
CA LEU A 14 1.04 -10.43 39.21
C LEU A 14 1.96 -10.33 38.00
N ALA A 15 3.03 -11.12 37.93
CA ALA A 15 3.92 -11.17 36.79
C ALA A 15 3.21 -11.71 35.53
N ALA A 16 2.39 -12.75 35.66
CA ALA A 16 1.60 -13.31 34.60
C ALA A 16 0.54 -12.31 34.07
N LEU A 17 -0.12 -11.57 34.97
CA LEU A 17 -1.06 -10.51 34.61
C LEU A 17 -0.37 -9.35 33.91
N ALA A 18 0.79 -8.90 34.40
CA ALA A 18 1.57 -7.83 33.76
C ALA A 18 2.03 -8.24 32.36
N LEU A 19 2.48 -9.49 32.18
CA LEU A 19 2.83 -10.05 30.90
C LEU A 19 1.62 -10.11 29.94
N ALA A 20 0.46 -10.57 30.43
CA ALA A 20 -0.76 -10.65 29.63
C ALA A 20 -1.20 -9.25 29.16
N VAL A 21 -1.18 -8.24 30.05
CA VAL A 21 -1.50 -6.85 29.72
C VAL A 21 -0.46 -6.30 28.72
N PHE A 22 0.83 -6.55 28.94
CA PHE A 22 1.89 -6.13 28.03
C PHE A 22 1.68 -6.71 26.62
N LEU A 23 1.40 -8.02 26.53
CA LEU A 23 1.13 -8.66 25.25
C LEU A 23 -0.13 -8.08 24.58
N ALA A 24 -1.22 -7.92 25.35
CA ALA A 24 -2.46 -7.36 24.83
C ALA A 24 -2.26 -5.94 24.26
N VAL A 25 -1.49 -5.09 24.95
CA VAL A 25 -1.14 -3.74 24.47
C VAL A 25 -0.22 -3.82 23.24
N SER A 26 0.79 -4.70 23.28
CA SER A 26 1.75 -4.87 22.18
C SER A 26 1.06 -5.37 20.90
N PHE A 27 0.09 -6.26 21.02
CA PHE A 27 -0.72 -6.74 19.90
C PHE A 27 -1.86 -5.76 19.51
N GLY A 28 -1.98 -4.60 20.17
CA GLY A 28 -3.00 -3.62 19.87
C GLY A 28 -4.43 -4.03 20.16
N LEU A 29 -4.65 -5.05 21.03
CA LEU A 29 -5.98 -5.58 21.34
C LEU A 29 -6.93 -4.54 21.97
N PHE A 30 -6.38 -3.49 22.56
CA PHE A 30 -7.13 -2.39 23.16
C PHE A 30 -7.06 -1.10 22.32
N SER A 31 -6.41 -1.14 21.16
CA SER A 31 -6.31 0.02 20.27
C SER A 31 -7.45 0.00 19.25
N PRO A 32 -8.27 1.03 19.15
CA PRO A 32 -9.27 1.14 18.10
C PRO A 32 -8.63 1.24 16.69
N SER A 33 -7.32 1.51 16.61
CA SER A 33 -6.54 1.57 15.37
C SER A 33 -5.76 0.29 15.06
N ALA A 34 -6.11 -0.85 15.67
CA ALA A 34 -5.55 -2.16 15.32
C ALA A 34 -6.08 -2.65 13.95
N HIS A 35 -6.07 -1.74 12.97
CA HIS A 35 -6.60 -1.98 11.64
C HIS A 35 -5.58 -2.73 10.78
N MET A 36 -6.11 -3.48 9.80
CA MET A 36 -5.32 -4.00 8.71
C MET A 36 -4.75 -2.82 7.91
N GLY A 37 -3.43 -2.82 7.72
CA GLY A 37 -2.74 -1.85 6.86
C GLY A 37 -1.92 -2.60 5.81
N PRO A 38 -2.28 -2.55 4.51
CA PRO A 38 -1.47 -3.13 3.47
C PRO A 38 -0.13 -2.38 3.38
N LEU A 39 0.96 -3.12 3.15
CA LEU A 39 2.31 -2.59 3.06
C LEU A 39 2.84 -2.64 1.64
N ARG A 40 2.84 -3.83 1.02
CA ARG A 40 3.32 -4.07 -0.34
C ARG A 40 2.80 -5.41 -0.86
N VAL A 41 2.85 -5.56 -2.17
CA VAL A 41 2.72 -6.86 -2.85
C VAL A 41 4.06 -7.21 -3.45
N GLU A 42 4.50 -8.45 -3.31
CA GLU A 42 5.76 -8.93 -3.85
C GLU A 42 5.67 -10.44 -4.06
N GLY A 43 5.99 -10.92 -5.27
CA GLY A 43 5.99 -12.34 -5.61
C GLY A 43 4.64 -13.04 -5.39
N GLY A 44 3.53 -12.38 -5.66
CA GLY A 44 2.17 -12.91 -5.48
C GLY A 44 1.66 -12.87 -4.04
N GLN A 45 2.41 -12.30 -3.11
CA GLN A 45 2.03 -12.21 -1.70
C GLN A 45 1.73 -10.78 -1.29
N LEU A 46 0.61 -10.57 -0.59
CA LEU A 46 0.32 -9.31 0.11
C LEU A 46 0.97 -9.32 1.49
N TYR A 47 1.82 -8.34 1.75
CA TYR A 47 2.36 -8.05 3.07
C TYR A 47 1.51 -6.98 3.74
N TYR A 48 1.04 -7.24 4.95
CA TYR A 48 0.14 -6.32 5.66
C TYR A 48 0.37 -6.35 7.17
N THR A 49 -0.15 -5.34 7.88
CA THR A 49 -0.11 -5.27 9.33
C THR A 49 -1.49 -5.53 9.91
N ARG A 50 -1.55 -6.37 10.94
CA ARG A 50 -2.75 -6.58 11.75
C ARG A 50 -2.34 -6.75 13.21
N HIS A 51 -2.98 -6.01 14.11
CA HIS A 51 -2.63 -6.00 15.53
C HIS A 51 -1.12 -5.78 15.78
N ASN A 52 -0.53 -4.84 15.04
CA ASN A 52 0.91 -4.53 15.04
C ASN A 52 1.85 -5.68 14.63
N CYS A 53 1.31 -6.80 14.17
CA CYS A 53 2.09 -7.88 13.56
C CYS A 53 2.20 -7.65 12.06
N THR A 54 3.29 -8.11 11.45
CA THR A 54 3.39 -8.20 9.99
C THR A 54 3.04 -9.61 9.55
N LEU A 55 2.14 -9.72 8.59
CA LEU A 55 1.67 -10.97 8.00
C LEU A 55 1.91 -10.95 6.50
N ALA A 56 2.00 -12.13 5.89
CA ALA A 56 1.89 -12.32 4.46
C ALA A 56 0.62 -13.13 4.15
N TYR A 57 -0.08 -12.73 3.12
CA TYR A 57 -1.24 -13.43 2.59
C TYR A 57 -0.96 -13.88 1.15
N THR A 58 -1.30 -15.13 0.88
CA THR A 58 -1.29 -15.71 -0.48
C THR A 58 -2.71 -16.19 -0.79
N PRO A 59 -3.30 -15.90 -1.96
CA PRO A 59 -4.69 -16.26 -2.26
C PRO A 59 -5.03 -17.74 -2.03
N ASP A 60 -4.09 -18.64 -2.30
CA ASP A 60 -4.30 -20.08 -2.20
C ASP A 60 -3.96 -20.65 -0.81
N GLU A 61 -3.14 -19.97 -0.02
CA GLU A 61 -2.59 -20.50 1.25
C GLU A 61 -3.08 -19.75 2.49
N GLY A 62 -3.67 -18.56 2.30
CA GLY A 62 -4.09 -17.71 3.40
C GLY A 62 -2.93 -16.94 4.05
N SER A 63 -3.10 -16.55 5.32
CA SER A 63 -2.20 -15.65 6.02
C SER A 63 -1.20 -16.38 6.91
N SER A 64 0.06 -15.92 6.90
CA SER A 64 1.15 -16.37 7.76
C SER A 64 1.79 -15.21 8.53
N LEU A 65 2.21 -15.45 9.78
CA LEU A 65 2.87 -14.45 10.62
C LEU A 65 4.36 -14.35 10.26
N LEU A 66 4.83 -13.13 9.94
CA LEU A 66 6.23 -12.85 9.64
C LEU A 66 6.98 -12.13 10.77
N LYS A 67 6.36 -11.09 11.35
CA LYS A 67 6.99 -10.24 12.36
C LYS A 67 6.06 -9.95 13.52
N LEU A 68 6.63 -9.92 14.71
CA LEU A 68 5.92 -9.55 15.94
C LEU A 68 5.94 -8.01 16.15
N PRO A 69 5.07 -7.46 17.02
CA PRO A 69 4.90 -6.00 17.19
C PRO A 69 6.15 -5.22 17.57
N TRP A 70 7.11 -5.85 18.24
CA TRP A 70 8.37 -5.24 18.70
C TRP A 70 9.50 -5.26 17.65
N ASP A 71 9.27 -5.95 16.53
CA ASP A 71 10.24 -6.05 15.45
C ASP A 71 10.02 -4.88 14.48
N ARG A 72 10.44 -3.69 14.88
CA ARG A 72 10.26 -2.45 14.13
C ARG A 72 11.17 -2.43 12.92
N GLY A 73 10.60 -2.24 11.72
CA GLY A 73 11.36 -1.95 10.51
C GLY A 73 12.00 -0.56 10.56
N GLY A 74 13.07 -0.38 9.77
CA GLY A 74 13.88 0.84 9.72
C GLY A 74 13.16 2.11 9.24
N GLU A 75 13.90 3.20 9.22
CA GLU A 75 13.48 4.52 8.73
C GLU A 75 13.06 4.46 7.25
N ALA A 76 12.26 5.45 6.81
CA ALA A 76 11.91 5.60 5.41
C ALA A 76 13.18 5.67 4.55
N PRO A 77 13.28 4.94 3.45
CA PRO A 77 14.48 4.93 2.63
C PRO A 77 14.68 6.29 1.96
N ASP A 78 15.93 6.78 1.94
CA ASP A 78 16.31 7.95 1.13
C ASP A 78 16.29 7.64 -0.37
N THR A 79 16.20 6.36 -0.71
CA THR A 79 16.22 5.84 -2.08
C THR A 79 15.01 4.93 -2.30
N TYR A 80 14.29 5.18 -3.37
CA TYR A 80 13.17 4.36 -3.83
C TYR A 80 13.64 3.48 -4.98
N THR A 81 13.25 2.22 -5.01
CA THR A 81 13.59 1.28 -6.09
C THR A 81 12.33 0.71 -6.73
N VAL A 82 12.32 0.61 -8.06
CA VAL A 82 11.27 -0.04 -8.86
C VAL A 82 11.97 -0.95 -9.87
N GLY A 83 11.95 -2.25 -9.62
CA GLY A 83 12.78 -3.19 -10.36
C GLY A 83 14.27 -2.83 -10.25
N GLU A 84 14.93 -2.59 -11.37
CA GLU A 84 16.35 -2.19 -11.43
C GLU A 84 16.55 -0.65 -11.40
N ARG A 85 15.47 0.13 -11.47
CA ARG A 85 15.52 1.59 -11.43
C ARG A 85 15.64 2.08 -9.99
N SER A 86 16.42 3.15 -9.80
CA SER A 86 16.66 3.75 -8.49
C SER A 86 16.40 5.25 -8.52
N PHE A 87 15.61 5.72 -7.58
CA PHE A 87 15.15 7.11 -7.49
C PHE A 87 15.54 7.70 -6.15
N THR A 88 16.00 8.95 -6.16
CA THR A 88 16.32 9.71 -4.95
C THR A 88 15.61 11.06 -4.98
N LEU A 89 15.25 11.57 -3.82
CA LEU A 89 14.82 12.97 -3.71
C LEU A 89 16.05 13.87 -3.67
N SER A 90 15.93 15.08 -4.27
CA SER A 90 16.93 16.13 -4.10
C SER A 90 17.03 16.54 -2.63
N GLU A 91 18.16 17.15 -2.22
CA GLU A 91 18.39 17.58 -0.82
C GLU A 91 17.29 18.53 -0.30
N ASP A 92 16.72 19.34 -1.18
CA ASP A 92 15.62 20.27 -0.87
C ASP A 92 14.22 19.62 -0.95
N GLY A 93 14.16 18.33 -1.35
CA GLY A 93 12.91 17.57 -1.46
C GLY A 93 11.99 18.03 -2.59
N THR A 94 12.49 18.80 -3.56
CA THR A 94 11.66 19.38 -4.63
C THR A 94 11.69 18.60 -5.95
N GLN A 95 12.68 17.72 -6.14
CA GLN A 95 12.91 16.96 -7.35
C GLN A 95 12.99 15.47 -7.06
N LEU A 96 12.57 14.66 -8.02
CA LEU A 96 12.80 13.22 -8.06
C LEU A 96 13.86 12.93 -9.10
N LEU A 97 14.98 12.35 -8.67
CA LEU A 97 16.14 12.12 -9.53
C LEU A 97 16.29 10.63 -9.85
N GLU A 98 16.53 10.32 -11.13
CA GLU A 98 17.02 9.02 -11.61
C GLU A 98 18.35 9.25 -12.30
N ASN A 99 19.43 8.59 -11.84
CA ASN A 99 20.80 8.80 -12.36
C ASN A 99 21.25 10.28 -12.39
N GLY A 100 20.72 11.11 -11.49
CA GLY A 100 21.00 12.54 -11.40
C GLY A 100 20.15 13.43 -12.31
N GLU A 101 19.26 12.86 -13.12
CA GLU A 101 18.32 13.59 -13.96
C GLU A 101 16.96 13.74 -13.27
N ASN A 102 16.39 14.95 -13.31
CA ASN A 102 15.07 15.21 -12.72
C ASN A 102 13.96 14.63 -13.61
N LEU A 103 13.11 13.79 -13.02
CA LEU A 103 11.97 13.18 -13.70
C LEU A 103 10.69 14.03 -13.64
N ILE A 104 10.65 15.05 -12.80
CA ILE A 104 9.47 15.91 -12.67
C ILE A 104 9.43 16.87 -13.86
N PRO A 105 8.30 16.91 -14.60
CA PRO A 105 8.16 17.81 -15.73
C PRO A 105 8.37 19.28 -15.37
N GLU A 106 8.85 20.08 -16.32
CA GLU A 106 9.03 21.52 -16.15
C GLU A 106 7.72 22.21 -15.76
N GLY A 107 7.78 23.08 -14.76
CA GLY A 107 6.61 23.81 -14.23
C GLY A 107 5.81 23.04 -13.18
N LEU A 108 6.16 21.80 -12.88
CA LEU A 108 5.58 21.00 -11.80
C LEU A 108 6.59 20.82 -10.67
N GLY A 109 6.07 20.48 -9.49
CA GLY A 109 6.84 20.15 -8.30
C GLY A 109 6.27 18.94 -7.58
N LEU A 110 6.88 18.53 -6.48
CA LEU A 110 6.33 17.49 -5.61
C LEU A 110 5.20 18.06 -4.76
N PHE A 111 4.07 17.37 -4.74
CA PHE A 111 2.90 17.78 -3.94
C PHE A 111 3.01 17.36 -2.48
N ALA A 112 3.68 16.22 -2.20
CA ALA A 112 3.80 15.67 -0.87
C ALA A 112 5.15 15.00 -0.65
N SER A 113 5.62 15.02 0.58
CA SER A 113 6.87 14.35 0.99
C SER A 113 6.77 12.83 1.07
N ARG A 114 5.56 12.25 0.92
CA ARG A 114 5.34 10.81 0.92
C ARG A 114 5.03 10.31 -0.48
N LEU A 115 5.95 9.52 -1.00
CA LEU A 115 5.78 8.80 -2.26
C LEU A 115 5.15 7.44 -1.97
N ASN A 116 4.24 7.01 -2.84
CA ASN A 116 3.69 5.65 -2.76
C ASN A 116 4.62 4.70 -3.53
N ALA A 117 5.56 4.10 -2.81
CA ALA A 117 6.54 3.18 -3.37
C ALA A 117 6.09 1.73 -3.13
N GLN A 118 6.09 0.95 -4.20
CA GLN A 118 5.88 -0.49 -4.22
C GLN A 118 7.04 -1.15 -4.99
N PRO A 119 7.26 -2.46 -4.87
CA PRO A 119 8.35 -3.13 -5.58
C PRO A 119 8.35 -2.88 -7.10
N ASP A 120 7.16 -2.80 -7.71
CA ASP A 120 6.98 -2.68 -9.16
C ASP A 120 6.55 -1.29 -9.62
N SER A 121 6.31 -0.37 -8.69
CA SER A 121 5.89 1.00 -9.03
C SER A 121 6.22 2.05 -7.99
N LEU A 122 6.35 3.30 -8.48
CA LEU A 122 6.43 4.49 -7.67
C LEU A 122 5.43 5.51 -8.19
N ILE A 123 4.49 5.93 -7.33
CA ILE A 123 3.51 6.96 -7.65
C ILE A 123 3.85 8.22 -6.88
N VAL A 124 4.06 9.30 -7.64
CA VAL A 124 4.57 10.58 -7.17
C VAL A 124 3.50 11.65 -7.38
N PRO A 125 2.88 12.16 -6.32
CA PRO A 125 1.95 13.28 -6.44
C PRO A 125 2.68 14.54 -6.89
N LEU A 126 2.12 15.24 -7.87
CA LEU A 126 2.66 16.45 -8.44
C LEU A 126 1.84 17.68 -8.04
N SER A 127 2.50 18.83 -7.94
CA SER A 127 1.87 20.14 -7.72
C SER A 127 2.13 21.09 -8.86
N ASP A 128 1.19 22.03 -9.09
CA ASP A 128 1.41 23.20 -9.94
C ASP A 128 2.25 24.27 -9.22
N ALA A 129 2.56 25.35 -9.93
CA ALA A 129 3.30 26.50 -9.38
C ALA A 129 2.58 27.23 -8.23
N ARG A 130 1.31 26.93 -7.98
CA ARG A 130 0.50 27.46 -6.87
C ARG A 130 0.42 26.52 -5.68
N GLY A 131 1.02 25.31 -5.80
CA GLY A 131 0.98 24.27 -4.79
C GLY A 131 -0.33 23.46 -4.77
N ASN A 132 -1.16 23.55 -5.83
CA ASN A 132 -2.32 22.66 -5.96
C ASN A 132 -1.88 21.35 -6.59
N GLU A 133 -2.60 20.25 -6.29
CA GLU A 133 -2.38 18.97 -6.95
C GLU A 133 -2.60 19.11 -8.46
N ALA A 134 -1.61 18.66 -9.25
CA ALA A 134 -1.57 18.80 -10.71
C ALA A 134 -1.47 17.45 -11.43
N GLY A 135 -1.72 16.35 -10.71
CA GLY A 135 -1.66 15.00 -11.23
C GLY A 135 -0.63 14.13 -10.50
N ARG A 136 -0.33 12.98 -11.08
CA ARG A 136 0.60 12.01 -10.50
C ARG A 136 1.52 11.44 -11.57
N LEU A 137 2.81 11.39 -11.26
CA LEU A 137 3.79 10.68 -12.08
C LEU A 137 3.79 9.21 -11.64
N CYS A 138 3.41 8.33 -12.56
CA CYS A 138 3.47 6.89 -12.38
C CYS A 138 4.73 6.35 -13.03
N LEU A 139 5.56 5.66 -12.25
CA LEU A 139 6.81 5.03 -12.67
C LEU A 139 6.71 3.54 -12.44
N THR A 140 7.02 2.76 -13.45
CA THR A 140 7.20 1.31 -13.35
C THR A 140 8.59 0.95 -13.90
N THR A 141 8.92 -0.33 -13.97
CA THR A 141 10.20 -0.78 -14.53
C THR A 141 10.44 -0.22 -15.94
N ASP A 142 9.39 -0.21 -16.77
CA ASP A 142 9.54 0.09 -18.22
C ASP A 142 8.81 1.35 -18.65
N HIS A 143 7.94 1.91 -17.81
CA HIS A 143 7.09 3.05 -18.18
C HIS A 143 7.20 4.20 -17.19
N SER A 144 6.99 5.40 -17.73
CA SER A 144 6.96 6.65 -16.99
C SER A 144 5.91 7.56 -17.62
N ARG A 145 4.86 7.92 -16.85
CA ARG A 145 3.79 8.77 -17.36
C ARG A 145 3.19 9.66 -16.28
N VAL A 146 2.97 10.93 -16.64
CA VAL A 146 2.13 11.83 -15.84
C VAL A 146 0.67 11.59 -16.19
N LEU A 147 -0.14 11.36 -15.17
CA LEU A 147 -1.59 11.22 -15.23
C LEU A 147 -2.21 12.45 -14.54
N ASP A 148 -2.99 13.21 -15.30
CA ASP A 148 -3.58 14.50 -14.88
C ASP A 148 -5.13 14.49 -14.88
N GLY A 149 -5.71 13.30 -15.02
CA GLY A 149 -7.16 13.14 -15.13
C GLY A 149 -7.88 13.06 -13.78
N SER A 150 -9.20 12.83 -13.86
CA SER A 150 -10.10 12.60 -12.71
C SER A 150 -9.84 11.27 -12.00
N ILE A 151 -9.07 10.36 -12.61
CA ILE A 151 -8.74 9.06 -12.06
C ILE A 151 -7.44 9.19 -11.26
N GLU A 152 -7.56 8.93 -9.96
CA GLU A 152 -6.42 8.91 -9.04
C GLU A 152 -5.72 7.55 -9.12
N PRO A 153 -4.49 7.45 -9.68
CA PRO A 153 -3.73 6.21 -9.70
C PRO A 153 -3.29 5.83 -8.28
N LEU A 154 -3.49 4.57 -7.92
CA LEU A 154 -3.16 4.01 -6.61
C LEU A 154 -1.97 3.05 -6.65
N CYS A 155 -1.82 2.28 -7.72
CA CYS A 155 -0.71 1.34 -7.93
C CYS A 155 -0.48 1.10 -9.43
N ALA A 156 0.67 0.50 -9.77
CA ALA A 156 0.96 0.10 -11.14
C ALA A 156 1.87 -1.14 -11.17
N ALA A 157 1.81 -1.89 -12.27
CA ALA A 157 2.75 -2.96 -12.58
C ALA A 157 2.94 -3.05 -14.11
N GLY A 158 4.19 -3.10 -14.58
CA GLY A 158 4.51 -3.11 -15.99
C GLY A 158 3.90 -1.91 -16.73
N ARG A 159 3.09 -2.18 -17.75
CA ARG A 159 2.40 -1.16 -18.57
C ARG A 159 1.15 -0.57 -17.90
N TRP A 160 0.59 -1.22 -16.88
CA TRP A 160 -0.75 -0.92 -16.38
C TRP A 160 -0.73 -0.24 -15.02
N ALA A 161 -1.43 0.89 -14.89
CA ALA A 161 -1.77 1.48 -13.60
C ALA A 161 -3.23 1.23 -13.25
N TYR A 162 -3.52 1.19 -11.95
CA TYR A 162 -4.87 1.01 -11.40
C TYR A 162 -5.20 2.21 -10.53
N GLY A 163 -6.35 2.79 -10.77
CA GLY A 163 -6.75 4.02 -10.08
C GLY A 163 -8.25 4.09 -9.90
N VAL A 164 -8.69 5.06 -9.12
CA VAL A 164 -10.10 5.27 -8.80
C VAL A 164 -10.57 6.65 -9.28
N GLU A 165 -11.77 6.68 -9.82
CA GLU A 165 -12.53 7.91 -10.00
C GLU A 165 -13.55 7.97 -8.86
N GLN A 166 -13.39 8.94 -7.97
CA GLN A 166 -14.34 9.15 -6.88
C GLN A 166 -15.59 9.86 -7.40
N ARG A 167 -16.74 9.22 -7.26
CA ARG A 167 -18.05 9.78 -7.61
C ARG A 167 -18.87 10.08 -6.35
N GLY A 168 -18.50 11.18 -5.66
CA GLY A 168 -19.10 11.53 -4.37
C GLY A 168 -18.59 10.66 -3.22
N ASP A 169 -19.32 10.61 -2.11
CA ASP A 169 -18.86 10.01 -0.86
C ASP A 169 -19.01 8.48 -0.80
N GLU A 170 -19.74 7.84 -1.73
CA GLU A 170 -20.16 6.44 -1.56
C GLU A 170 -19.71 5.47 -2.66
N ALA A 171 -19.28 5.93 -3.82
CA ALA A 171 -18.90 5.05 -4.93
C ALA A 171 -17.61 5.49 -5.59
N ALA A 172 -16.67 4.55 -5.73
CA ALA A 172 -15.49 4.72 -6.55
C ALA A 172 -15.49 3.65 -7.64
N THR A 173 -15.35 4.07 -8.91
CA THR A 173 -15.10 3.15 -10.00
C THR A 173 -13.59 2.92 -10.09
N LEU A 174 -13.18 1.67 -10.11
CA LEU A 174 -11.79 1.28 -10.30
C LEU A 174 -11.50 1.15 -11.80
N TYR A 175 -10.44 1.79 -12.23
CA TYR A 175 -9.99 1.83 -13.62
C TYR A 175 -8.64 1.17 -13.79
N CYS A 176 -8.43 0.59 -14.96
CA CYS A 176 -7.13 0.31 -15.52
C CYS A 176 -6.73 1.47 -16.45
N ILE A 177 -5.45 1.86 -16.41
CA ILE A 177 -4.87 2.95 -17.18
C ILE A 177 -3.66 2.40 -17.92
N ASP A 178 -3.65 2.55 -19.23
CA ASP A 178 -2.50 2.21 -20.06
C ASP A 178 -1.43 3.30 -19.96
N LEU A 179 -0.29 3.01 -19.38
CA LEU A 179 0.80 3.98 -19.20
C LEU A 179 1.48 4.35 -20.53
N GLU A 180 1.34 3.54 -21.58
CA GLU A 180 1.88 3.87 -22.90
C GLU A 180 0.98 4.85 -23.66
N THR A 181 -0.34 4.59 -23.69
CA THR A 181 -1.29 5.40 -24.46
C THR A 181 -2.02 6.45 -23.63
N GLY A 182 -2.22 6.22 -22.34
CA GLY A 182 -3.07 7.01 -21.45
C GLY A 182 -4.55 6.63 -21.53
N GLU A 183 -4.90 5.61 -22.30
CA GLU A 183 -6.27 5.12 -22.36
C GLU A 183 -6.71 4.53 -21.02
N THR A 184 -7.97 4.76 -20.67
CA THR A 184 -8.58 4.30 -19.42
C THR A 184 -9.74 3.36 -19.69
N ARG A 185 -9.87 2.32 -18.84
CA ARG A 185 -10.97 1.36 -18.92
C ARG A 185 -11.52 1.10 -17.52
N PRO A 186 -12.82 1.20 -17.28
CA PRO A 186 -13.43 0.78 -16.03
C PRO A 186 -13.34 -0.74 -15.88
N LEU A 187 -13.00 -1.19 -14.66
CA LEU A 187 -12.90 -2.62 -14.32
C LEU A 187 -14.04 -3.06 -13.40
N THR A 188 -14.35 -2.29 -12.38
CA THR A 188 -15.43 -2.58 -11.43
C THR A 188 -15.84 -1.35 -10.65
N ASP A 189 -17.08 -1.34 -10.15
CA ASP A 189 -17.55 -0.35 -9.18
C ASP A 189 -17.34 -0.91 -7.76
N GLU A 190 -16.35 -0.40 -7.06
CA GLU A 190 -16.07 -0.76 -5.68
C GLU A 190 -16.09 0.48 -4.78
N ALA A 191 -17.00 0.52 -3.82
CA ALA A 191 -17.15 1.65 -2.91
C ALA A 191 -15.96 1.76 -1.94
N GLY A 192 -15.43 2.96 -1.79
CA GLY A 192 -14.52 3.31 -0.69
C GLY A 192 -13.09 2.79 -0.80
N VAL A 193 -12.58 2.46 -1.98
CA VAL A 193 -11.18 2.11 -2.19
C VAL A 193 -10.31 3.32 -1.92
N SER A 194 -9.41 3.21 -0.96
CA SER A 194 -8.47 4.27 -0.58
C SER A 194 -7.01 3.94 -0.87
N LEU A 195 -6.72 2.66 -1.10
CA LEU A 195 -5.40 2.18 -1.45
C LEU A 195 -5.54 0.91 -2.29
N ALA A 196 -4.67 0.74 -3.27
CA ALA A 196 -4.52 -0.51 -4.01
C ALA A 196 -3.04 -0.89 -4.13
N LEU A 197 -2.77 -2.17 -4.25
CA LEU A 197 -1.46 -2.76 -4.45
C LEU A 197 -1.57 -3.87 -5.50
N THR A 198 -0.55 -4.03 -6.34
CA THR A 198 -0.55 -5.05 -7.39
C THR A 198 0.86 -5.57 -7.68
N ASP A 199 0.94 -6.79 -8.21
CA ASP A 199 2.13 -7.36 -8.83
C ASP A 199 1.89 -7.68 -10.33
N GLY A 200 0.80 -7.16 -10.88
CA GLY A 200 0.40 -7.36 -12.28
C GLY A 200 -0.49 -8.59 -12.51
N ARG A 201 -0.55 -9.55 -11.58
CA ARG A 201 -1.50 -10.67 -11.60
C ARG A 201 -2.62 -10.48 -10.58
N TRP A 202 -2.26 -10.08 -9.36
CA TRP A 202 -3.18 -9.86 -8.26
C TRP A 202 -3.35 -8.37 -8.01
N LEU A 203 -4.57 -7.94 -7.76
CA LEU A 203 -4.89 -6.61 -7.28
C LEU A 203 -5.52 -6.71 -5.89
N TYR A 204 -4.93 -6.02 -4.93
CA TYR A 204 -5.45 -5.91 -3.59
C TYR A 204 -5.97 -4.50 -3.38
N THR A 205 -7.25 -4.38 -3.09
CA THR A 205 -7.91 -3.10 -2.78
C THR A 205 -8.17 -3.02 -1.29
N TYR A 206 -7.95 -1.84 -0.71
CA TYR A 206 -8.11 -1.61 0.72
C TYR A 206 -9.06 -0.46 0.97
N ARG A 207 -9.99 -0.67 1.92
CA ARG A 207 -10.95 0.33 2.38
C ARG A 207 -10.54 0.86 3.74
N MET A 208 -10.27 2.16 3.83
CA MET A 208 -9.88 2.79 5.10
C MET A 208 -11.07 2.95 6.06
N TRP A 209 -12.30 3.05 5.52
CA TRP A 209 -13.53 3.27 6.28
C TRP A 209 -14.23 1.95 6.57
N GLY A 210 -14.71 1.76 7.79
CA GLY A 210 -15.38 0.54 8.23
C GLY A 210 -14.46 -0.44 8.95
N THR A 211 -14.49 -1.71 8.55
CA THR A 211 -13.74 -2.79 9.21
C THR A 211 -12.26 -2.82 8.86
N GLY A 212 -11.81 -2.00 7.90
CA GLY A 212 -10.43 -2.01 7.43
C GLY A 212 -10.08 -3.35 6.76
N SER A 213 -10.93 -3.84 5.84
CA SER A 213 -10.70 -5.07 5.10
C SER A 213 -9.98 -4.81 3.78
N ALA A 214 -9.20 -5.77 3.32
CA ALA A 214 -8.65 -5.79 1.98
C ALA A 214 -9.38 -6.86 1.15
N SER A 215 -9.68 -6.54 -0.11
CA SER A 215 -10.21 -7.47 -1.10
C SER A 215 -9.09 -7.91 -2.03
N CYS A 216 -9.06 -9.19 -2.36
CA CYS A 216 -8.15 -9.78 -3.34
C CYS A 216 -8.89 -10.06 -4.64
N TRP A 217 -8.29 -9.65 -5.75
CA TRP A 217 -8.81 -9.81 -7.11
C TRP A 217 -7.77 -10.43 -8.01
N GLU A 218 -8.14 -11.38 -8.85
CA GLU A 218 -7.32 -11.81 -9.98
C GLU A 218 -7.58 -10.89 -11.17
N ILE A 219 -6.53 -10.41 -11.83
CA ILE A 219 -6.62 -9.54 -12.99
C ILE A 219 -6.81 -10.43 -14.22
N ALA A 220 -8.02 -10.45 -14.77
CA ALA A 220 -8.31 -11.12 -16.03
C ALA A 220 -7.89 -10.24 -17.20
N CYS A 221 -7.09 -10.80 -18.12
CA CYS A 221 -6.61 -10.10 -19.30
C CYS A 221 -7.21 -10.70 -20.58
N ASP A 222 -7.37 -9.83 -21.59
CA ASP A 222 -7.73 -10.26 -22.96
C ASP A 222 -6.58 -10.99 -23.67
N ALA A 223 -6.79 -11.38 -24.92
CA ALA A 223 -5.80 -12.11 -25.72
C ALA A 223 -4.52 -11.29 -26.00
N GLU A 224 -4.59 -9.96 -25.91
CA GLU A 224 -3.48 -9.03 -26.07
C GLU A 224 -2.80 -8.69 -24.74
N GLY A 225 -3.23 -9.30 -23.62
CA GLY A 225 -2.68 -9.07 -22.29
C GLY A 225 -3.13 -7.77 -21.64
N ARG A 226 -4.24 -7.18 -22.10
CA ARG A 226 -4.82 -5.95 -21.49
C ARG A 226 -5.80 -6.33 -20.40
N PRO A 227 -5.74 -5.71 -19.19
CA PRO A 227 -6.72 -5.93 -18.15
C PRO A 227 -8.14 -5.63 -18.62
N GLU A 228 -9.04 -6.61 -18.49
CA GLU A 228 -10.41 -6.53 -18.96
C GLU A 228 -11.42 -6.60 -17.81
N ALA A 229 -11.12 -7.41 -16.80
CA ALA A 229 -12.00 -7.62 -15.66
C ALA A 229 -11.20 -7.92 -14.39
N LEU A 230 -11.89 -7.87 -13.25
CA LEU A 230 -11.38 -8.32 -11.96
C LEU A 230 -12.26 -9.44 -11.43
N ASP A 231 -11.66 -10.60 -11.21
CA ASP A 231 -12.31 -11.75 -10.62
C ASP A 231 -12.09 -11.74 -9.11
N TYR A 232 -13.17 -11.59 -8.35
CA TYR A 232 -13.10 -11.54 -6.89
C TYR A 232 -12.69 -12.89 -6.31
N VAL A 233 -11.61 -12.90 -5.52
CA VAL A 233 -11.06 -14.11 -4.91
C VAL A 233 -11.47 -14.22 -3.45
N GLY A 234 -11.48 -13.13 -2.68
CA GLY A 234 -11.85 -13.14 -1.27
C GLY A 234 -11.37 -11.92 -0.49
N GLU A 235 -11.71 -11.91 0.80
CA GLU A 235 -11.20 -10.94 1.78
C GLU A 235 -9.94 -11.49 2.48
N VAL A 236 -9.01 -10.56 2.83
CA VAL A 236 -7.75 -10.86 3.53
C VAL A 236 -7.89 -10.66 5.03
#